data_6471e46a32cc2a063686aee567cde77d
#
_entry.id   6471e46a32cc2a063686aee567cde77d
#
_cell.length_a   1.000
_cell.length_b   1.000
_cell.length_c   1.000
_cell.angle_alpha   90.00
_cell.angle_beta   90.00
_cell.angle_gamma   90.00
#
_symmetry.space_group_name_H-M   'P 1'
#
loop_
_entity.id
_entity.type
_entity.pdbx_description
1 polymer ?
#
loop_
_entity_poly.entity_id
_entity_poly.type
_entity_poly.pdbx_seq_one_letter_code
_entity_poly.pdbx_strand_id
1 'polypeptide(L)'
;SEKAGIVLSGGVLPIEALNAAKGTAWAEDMMSLIQKQQIPGLTKWYNEGGKDELAAIPGLVPNADVVYGPLYRNPKRIFGIGLNYLDHAGDIGSAAPKGFPGSFFKMADTLIGPSDEIQLPKLKEAQKTTAEAELGIIIGKDCRDVSEENWQDAIVGYTTILDMTEESILKGNDYVS
;
A
#
# COMPACT_ATOMS: atom_id res chain seq x y z
N SER A 1 -12.55 7.46 13.04
CA SER A 1 -12.17 6.16 12.44
C SER A 1 -11.71 6.39 11.01
N GLU A 2 -10.71 5.63 10.55
CA GLU A 2 -10.27 5.64 9.16
C GLU A 2 -11.35 5.01 8.27
N LYS A 3 -11.60 5.62 7.12
CA LYS A 3 -12.61 5.16 6.17
C LYS A 3 -12.01 5.05 4.76
N ALA A 4 -12.51 4.11 3.98
CA ALA A 4 -12.21 4.05 2.55
C ALA A 4 -13.03 5.10 1.79
N GLY A 5 -12.47 5.62 0.72
CA GLY A 5 -13.15 6.59 -0.12
C GLY A 5 -12.67 6.54 -1.57
N ILE A 6 -13.45 7.13 -2.46
CA ILE A 6 -13.12 7.31 -3.87
C ILE A 6 -12.58 8.73 -4.05
N VAL A 7 -11.37 8.84 -4.57
CA VAL A 7 -10.72 10.13 -4.84
C VAL A 7 -11.30 10.76 -6.09
N LEU A 8 -11.75 12.01 -5.96
CA LEU A 8 -12.26 12.85 -7.03
C LEU A 8 -11.43 14.14 -7.11
N SER A 9 -11.57 14.91 -8.17
CA SER A 9 -10.83 16.17 -8.34
C SER A 9 -11.04 17.18 -7.21
N GLY A 10 -12.24 17.21 -6.61
CA GLY A 10 -12.61 18.14 -5.53
C GLY A 10 -12.40 17.63 -4.12
N GLY A 11 -12.07 16.35 -3.92
CA GLY A 11 -12.00 15.75 -2.60
C GLY A 11 -12.13 14.22 -2.61
N VAL A 12 -12.51 13.66 -1.49
CA VAL A 12 -12.72 12.22 -1.32
C VAL A 12 -14.19 11.95 -0.96
N LEU A 13 -14.84 11.08 -1.73
CA LEU A 13 -16.18 10.59 -1.40
C LEU A 13 -16.04 9.31 -0.55
N PRO A 14 -16.44 9.32 0.74
CA PRO A 14 -16.41 8.12 1.56
C PRO A 14 -17.33 7.02 1.01
N ILE A 15 -16.93 5.76 1.13
CA ILE A 15 -17.76 4.61 0.74
C ILE A 15 -19.09 4.59 1.52
N GLU A 16 -19.11 5.05 2.77
CA GLU A 16 -20.33 5.24 3.56
C GLU A 16 -21.36 6.14 2.84
N ALA A 17 -20.91 7.27 2.28
CA ALA A 17 -21.77 8.19 1.53
C ALA A 17 -22.29 7.54 0.24
N LEU A 18 -21.45 6.79 -0.46
CA LEU A 18 -21.86 6.01 -1.63
C LEU A 18 -22.92 4.97 -1.26
N ASN A 19 -22.70 4.22 -0.18
CA ASN A 19 -23.65 3.22 0.31
C ASN A 19 -25.02 3.85 0.60
N ALA A 20 -25.03 4.98 1.33
CA ALA A 20 -26.27 5.69 1.68
C ALA A 20 -27.01 6.20 0.43
N ALA A 21 -26.31 6.70 -0.57
CA ALA A 21 -26.91 7.25 -1.78
C ALA A 21 -27.43 6.17 -2.74
N LYS A 22 -26.79 5.01 -2.79
CA LYS A 22 -27.08 3.94 -3.77
C LYS A 22 -27.76 2.71 -3.19
N GLY A 23 -27.96 2.67 -1.87
CA GLY A 23 -28.51 1.49 -1.21
C GLY A 23 -27.60 0.27 -1.30
N THR A 24 -26.27 0.51 -1.39
CA THR A 24 -25.27 -0.55 -1.43
C THR A 24 -24.75 -0.87 -0.02
N ALA A 25 -23.96 -1.95 0.12
CA ALA A 25 -23.42 -2.40 1.40
C ALA A 25 -21.92 -2.75 1.26
N TRP A 26 -21.17 -1.92 0.56
CA TRP A 26 -19.72 -2.04 0.51
C TRP A 26 -19.12 -1.84 1.90
N ALA A 27 -18.04 -2.53 2.22
CA ALA A 27 -17.31 -2.27 3.45
C ALA A 27 -16.74 -0.83 3.42
N GLU A 28 -16.69 -0.19 4.60
CA GLU A 28 -16.33 1.22 4.71
C GLU A 28 -14.86 1.47 5.05
N ASP A 29 -14.09 0.41 5.23
CA ASP A 29 -12.64 0.45 5.40
C ASP A 29 -11.93 -0.40 4.36
N MET A 30 -10.69 -0.03 4.02
CA MET A 30 -9.94 -0.65 2.94
C MET A 30 -9.63 -2.13 3.22
N MET A 31 -9.24 -2.48 4.44
CA MET A 31 -8.93 -3.87 4.79
C MET A 31 -10.14 -4.78 4.60
N SER A 32 -11.31 -4.34 5.06
CA SER A 32 -12.56 -5.09 4.89
C SER A 32 -12.97 -5.20 3.42
N LEU A 33 -12.81 -4.15 2.60
CA LEU A 33 -13.04 -4.21 1.17
C LEU A 33 -12.19 -5.28 0.48
N ILE A 34 -10.90 -5.36 0.85
CA ILE A 34 -9.97 -6.35 0.34
C ILE A 34 -10.36 -7.76 0.81
N GLN A 35 -10.53 -7.96 2.12
CA GLN A 35 -10.81 -9.27 2.71
C GLN A 35 -12.14 -9.88 2.23
N LYS A 36 -13.15 -9.03 2.00
CA LYS A 36 -14.44 -9.45 1.44
C LYS A 36 -14.43 -9.53 -0.09
N GLN A 37 -13.29 -9.30 -0.72
CA GLN A 37 -13.10 -9.30 -2.18
C GLN A 37 -14.11 -8.37 -2.90
N GLN A 38 -14.38 -7.21 -2.30
CA GLN A 38 -15.37 -6.27 -2.82
C GLN A 38 -14.79 -5.26 -3.82
N ILE A 39 -13.47 -5.07 -3.85
CA ILE A 39 -12.81 -4.11 -4.78
C ILE A 39 -13.14 -4.41 -6.25
N PRO A 40 -13.08 -5.66 -6.76
CA PRO A 40 -13.44 -5.93 -8.15
C PRO A 40 -14.88 -5.53 -8.49
N GLY A 41 -15.84 -5.79 -7.58
CA GLY A 41 -17.23 -5.39 -7.76
C GLY A 41 -17.42 -3.87 -7.76
N LEU A 42 -16.76 -3.16 -6.87
CA LEU A 42 -16.77 -1.71 -6.81
C LEU A 42 -16.14 -1.09 -8.07
N THR A 43 -15.02 -1.66 -8.55
CA THR A 43 -14.36 -1.25 -9.78
C THR A 43 -15.24 -1.47 -11.00
N LYS A 44 -15.93 -2.62 -11.05
CA LYS A 44 -16.90 -2.90 -12.11
C LYS A 44 -18.02 -1.87 -12.14
N TRP A 45 -18.66 -1.61 -10.98
CA TRP A 45 -19.69 -0.59 -10.86
C TRP A 45 -19.19 0.79 -11.33
N TYR A 46 -18.00 1.19 -10.90
CA TYR A 46 -17.38 2.45 -11.28
C TYR A 46 -17.22 2.57 -12.81
N ASN A 47 -16.70 1.53 -13.46
CA ASN A 47 -16.44 1.50 -14.91
C ASN A 47 -17.73 1.41 -15.75
N GLU A 48 -18.80 0.81 -15.23
CA GLU A 48 -20.09 0.67 -15.91
C GLU A 48 -21.00 1.92 -15.78
N GLY A 49 -20.43 3.06 -15.39
CA GLY A 49 -21.13 4.36 -15.35
C GLY A 49 -21.19 4.99 -13.95
N GLY A 50 -20.85 4.24 -12.90
CA GLY A 50 -20.87 4.76 -11.53
C GLY A 50 -20.00 6.00 -11.34
N LYS A 51 -18.89 6.11 -12.06
CA LYS A 51 -18.00 7.29 -12.03
C LYS A 51 -18.73 8.59 -12.38
N ASP A 52 -19.70 8.56 -13.30
CA ASP A 52 -20.41 9.73 -13.79
C ASP A 52 -21.47 10.22 -12.78
N GLU A 53 -21.80 9.37 -11.81
CA GLU A 53 -22.78 9.65 -10.76
C GLU A 53 -22.12 10.21 -9.49
N LEU A 54 -20.83 10.02 -9.30
CA LEU A 54 -20.13 10.35 -8.04
C LEU A 54 -20.22 11.82 -7.66
N ALA A 55 -20.17 12.73 -8.63
CA ALA A 55 -20.23 14.18 -8.39
C ALA A 55 -21.58 14.64 -7.82
N ALA A 56 -22.66 13.88 -8.03
CA ALA A 56 -23.99 14.18 -7.52
C ALA A 56 -24.27 13.58 -6.13
N ILE A 57 -23.38 12.73 -5.62
CA ILE A 57 -23.55 12.10 -4.31
C ILE A 57 -23.14 13.08 -3.21
N PRO A 58 -24.01 13.36 -2.22
CA PRO A 58 -23.64 14.23 -1.09
C PRO A 58 -22.62 13.57 -0.18
N GLY A 59 -21.84 14.38 0.55
CA GLY A 59 -20.88 13.90 1.54
C GLY A 59 -19.43 13.85 1.04
N LEU A 60 -19.13 14.51 -0.08
CA LEU A 60 -17.74 14.74 -0.49
C LEU A 60 -16.98 15.50 0.61
N VAL A 61 -15.85 14.97 1.02
CA VAL A 61 -14.89 15.64 1.92
C VAL A 61 -13.92 16.44 1.04
N PRO A 62 -13.89 17.78 1.14
CA PRO A 62 -13.00 18.62 0.32
C PRO A 62 -11.52 18.26 0.53
N ASN A 63 -10.69 18.41 -0.50
CA ASN A 63 -9.25 18.11 -0.40
C ASN A 63 -8.54 18.78 0.78
N ALA A 64 -8.96 20.00 1.16
CA ALA A 64 -8.38 20.74 2.29
C ALA A 64 -8.67 20.08 3.66
N ASP A 65 -9.72 19.27 3.75
CA ASP A 65 -10.19 18.65 4.99
C ASP A 65 -9.83 17.16 5.06
N VAL A 66 -9.25 16.60 3.98
CA VAL A 66 -8.86 15.20 3.93
C VAL A 66 -7.56 14.98 4.71
N VAL A 67 -7.60 14.08 5.67
CA VAL A 67 -6.39 13.54 6.32
C VAL A 67 -6.21 12.10 5.86
N TYR A 68 -5.15 11.86 5.09
CA TYR A 68 -4.84 10.53 4.60
C TYR A 68 -4.15 9.70 5.69
N GLY A 69 -4.70 8.53 5.99
CA GLY A 69 -4.04 7.50 6.79
C GLY A 69 -3.25 6.51 5.92
N PRO A 70 -2.61 5.51 6.52
CA PRO A 70 -2.07 4.39 5.78
C PRO A 70 -3.20 3.64 5.06
N LEU A 71 -2.86 2.93 3.99
CA LEU A 71 -3.85 2.18 3.21
C LEU A 71 -4.70 1.25 4.10
N TYR A 72 -4.07 0.61 5.06
CA TYR A 72 -4.68 -0.16 6.14
C TYR A 72 -3.67 -0.37 7.27
N ARG A 73 -4.12 -0.76 8.47
CA ARG A 73 -3.23 -0.80 9.64
C ARG A 73 -2.65 -2.18 9.94
N ASN A 74 -3.36 -3.24 9.71
CA ASN A 74 -2.97 -4.56 10.19
C ASN A 74 -2.95 -5.60 9.06
N PRO A 75 -2.06 -5.48 8.06
CA PRO A 75 -1.90 -6.53 7.07
C PRO A 75 -1.38 -7.81 7.73
N LYS A 76 -1.77 -8.96 7.20
CA LYS A 76 -1.26 -10.26 7.68
C LYS A 76 0.26 -10.36 7.49
N ARG A 77 0.80 -9.80 6.41
CA ARG A 77 2.22 -9.80 6.05
C ARG A 77 2.56 -8.59 5.20
N ILE A 78 3.77 -8.09 5.41
CA ILE A 78 4.44 -7.16 4.51
C ILE A 78 5.72 -7.87 4.08
N PHE A 79 5.84 -8.14 2.79
CA PHE A 79 6.95 -8.87 2.20
C PHE A 79 7.70 -7.95 1.25
N GLY A 80 8.98 -7.72 1.51
CA GLY A 80 9.84 -6.91 0.66
C GLY A 80 10.75 -7.76 -0.20
N ILE A 81 11.10 -7.25 -1.38
CA ILE A 81 12.06 -7.85 -2.30
C ILE A 81 13.25 -6.90 -2.40
N GLY A 82 14.41 -7.35 -1.93
CA GLY A 82 15.63 -6.57 -1.95
C GLY A 82 16.28 -6.52 -3.33
N LEU A 83 16.92 -5.39 -3.65
CA LEU A 83 17.69 -5.17 -4.89
C LEU A 83 16.90 -5.43 -6.17
N ASN A 84 15.61 -5.13 -6.15
CA ASN A 84 14.71 -5.38 -7.28
C ASN A 84 14.87 -4.34 -8.41
N TYR A 85 15.47 -3.18 -8.13
CA TYR A 85 15.72 -2.10 -9.10
C TYR A 85 17.20 -2.08 -9.47
N LEU A 86 17.51 -2.24 -10.78
CA LEU A 86 18.89 -2.33 -11.27
C LEU A 86 19.73 -1.10 -10.95
N ASP A 87 19.14 0.09 -11.12
CA ASP A 87 19.84 1.36 -10.87
C ASP A 87 20.18 1.49 -9.38
N HIS A 88 19.23 1.19 -8.50
CA HIS A 88 19.47 1.20 -7.05
C HIS A 88 20.58 0.20 -6.64
N ALA A 89 20.59 -1.00 -7.20
CA ALA A 89 21.66 -1.96 -6.94
C ALA A 89 23.05 -1.40 -7.34
N GLY A 90 23.12 -0.68 -8.46
CA GLY A 90 24.33 0.02 -8.92
C GLY A 90 24.77 1.13 -7.97
N ASP A 91 23.85 1.94 -7.46
CA ASP A 91 24.12 3.07 -6.56
C ASP A 91 24.74 2.63 -5.22
N ILE A 92 24.35 1.48 -4.73
CA ILE A 92 24.91 0.90 -3.47
C ILE A 92 26.09 -0.02 -3.71
N GLY A 93 26.61 -0.10 -4.95
CA GLY A 93 27.76 -0.93 -5.32
C GLY A 93 27.48 -2.44 -5.28
N SER A 94 26.22 -2.82 -5.44
CA SER A 94 25.76 -4.20 -5.46
C SER A 94 25.25 -4.61 -6.84
N ALA A 95 24.97 -5.88 -7.05
CA ALA A 95 24.36 -6.38 -8.27
C ALA A 95 23.00 -7.00 -7.97
N ALA A 96 22.01 -6.79 -8.85
CA ALA A 96 20.74 -7.48 -8.74
C ALA A 96 20.95 -8.99 -8.76
N PRO A 97 20.24 -9.76 -7.91
CA PRO A 97 20.33 -11.21 -7.87
C PRO A 97 20.03 -11.82 -9.24
N LYS A 98 20.83 -12.78 -9.67
CA LYS A 98 20.62 -13.52 -10.94
C LYS A 98 19.70 -14.74 -10.76
N GLY A 99 19.24 -15.02 -9.56
CA GLY A 99 18.38 -16.14 -9.21
C GLY A 99 17.18 -15.68 -8.39
N PHE A 100 16.92 -16.38 -7.28
CA PHE A 100 15.87 -15.96 -6.37
C PHE A 100 16.21 -14.60 -5.73
N PRO A 101 15.26 -13.66 -5.67
CA PRO A 101 15.50 -12.37 -5.06
C PRO A 101 15.73 -12.51 -3.55
N GLY A 102 16.57 -11.65 -2.98
CA GLY A 102 16.61 -11.44 -1.54
C GLY A 102 15.23 -10.96 -1.07
N SER A 103 14.76 -11.47 0.05
CA SER A 103 13.45 -11.11 0.55
C SER A 103 13.47 -10.97 2.08
N PHE A 104 12.57 -10.13 2.59
CA PHE A 104 12.46 -9.84 4.01
C PHE A 104 11.02 -9.53 4.39
N PHE A 105 10.75 -9.48 5.69
CA PHE A 105 9.47 -9.08 6.23
C PHE A 105 9.57 -7.76 6.98
N LYS A 106 8.56 -6.92 6.84
CA LYS A 106 8.30 -5.78 7.73
C LYS A 106 7.14 -6.12 8.67
N MET A 107 7.23 -5.63 9.89
CA MET A 107 6.17 -5.81 10.88
C MET A 107 5.01 -4.86 10.60
N ALA A 108 3.78 -5.30 10.87
CA ALA A 108 2.59 -4.47 10.60
C ALA A 108 2.55 -3.18 11.42
N ASP A 109 3.15 -3.16 12.60
CA ASP A 109 3.26 -1.99 13.48
C ASP A 109 4.26 -0.93 12.99
N THR A 110 5.05 -1.24 11.96
CA THR A 110 5.92 -0.25 11.29
C THR A 110 5.18 0.59 10.24
N LEU A 111 3.90 0.29 9.96
CA LEU A 111 3.10 1.06 9.00
C LEU A 111 2.66 2.39 9.61
N ILE A 112 3.01 3.47 8.92
CA ILE A 112 2.55 4.83 9.21
C ILE A 112 1.89 5.44 7.97
N GLY A 113 1.13 6.50 8.16
CA GLY A 113 0.44 7.21 7.08
C GLY A 113 1.30 8.28 6.43
N PRO A 114 0.82 8.88 5.34
CA PRO A 114 1.58 9.88 4.56
C PRO A 114 1.98 11.14 5.33
N SER A 115 1.28 11.46 6.42
CA SER A 115 1.56 12.66 7.24
C SER A 115 2.11 12.32 8.62
N ASP A 116 2.38 11.05 8.89
CA ASP A 116 2.94 10.62 10.17
C ASP A 116 4.45 10.87 10.21
N GLU A 117 4.98 11.10 11.41
CA GLU A 117 6.40 11.35 11.61
C GLU A 117 7.21 10.06 11.56
N ILE A 118 8.28 10.06 10.77
CA ILE A 118 9.25 8.97 10.74
C ILE A 118 10.19 9.14 11.94
N GLN A 119 10.19 8.17 12.87
CA GLN A 119 11.05 8.17 14.05
C GLN A 119 12.43 7.62 13.69
N LEU A 120 13.41 8.50 13.55
CA LEU A 120 14.79 8.09 13.28
C LEU A 120 15.44 7.43 14.51
N PRO A 121 16.28 6.39 14.33
CA PRO A 121 16.99 5.75 15.43
C PRO A 121 17.93 6.73 16.13
N LYS A 122 17.98 6.66 17.46
CA LYS A 122 18.88 7.50 18.30
C LYS A 122 20.14 6.74 18.72
N LEU A 123 20.56 5.76 17.94
CA LEU A 123 21.75 4.95 18.20
C LEU A 123 22.98 5.60 17.58
N LYS A 124 24.14 5.46 18.21
CA LYS A 124 25.42 5.96 17.66
C LYS A 124 25.81 5.25 16.35
N GLU A 125 25.37 4.03 16.21
CA GLU A 125 25.59 3.16 15.05
C GLU A 125 24.69 3.52 13.88
N ALA A 126 23.54 4.17 14.14
CA ALA A 126 22.59 4.61 13.12
C ALA A 126 23.07 5.92 12.48
N GLN A 127 23.79 5.82 11.39
CA GLN A 127 24.43 6.95 10.70
C GLN A 127 23.88 7.22 9.30
N LYS A 128 23.13 6.29 8.74
CA LYS A 128 22.60 6.40 7.38
C LYS A 128 21.22 5.77 7.27
N THR A 129 20.19 6.56 7.55
CA THR A 129 18.80 6.19 7.27
C THR A 129 18.40 6.65 5.87
N THR A 130 17.92 5.74 5.04
CA THR A 130 17.43 6.01 3.69
C THR A 130 15.92 5.80 3.60
N ALA A 131 15.30 6.52 2.67
CA ALA A 131 13.90 6.38 2.29
C ALA A 131 13.84 5.87 0.85
N GLU A 132 13.52 4.61 0.68
CA GLU A 132 13.48 3.96 -0.61
C GLU A 132 12.06 4.01 -1.17
N ALA A 133 11.90 4.66 -2.34
CA ALA A 133 10.61 4.76 -3.01
C ALA A 133 10.28 3.44 -3.70
N GLU A 134 9.20 2.79 -3.27
CA GLU A 134 8.84 1.44 -3.67
C GLU A 134 7.44 1.34 -4.27
N LEU A 135 7.25 0.40 -5.20
CA LEU A 135 5.95 -0.03 -5.66
C LEU A 135 5.39 -1.10 -4.69
N GLY A 136 4.33 -0.74 -3.98
CA GLY A 136 3.58 -1.68 -3.18
C GLY A 136 2.54 -2.43 -4.01
N ILE A 137 2.54 -3.76 -3.96
CA ILE A 137 1.57 -4.64 -4.63
C ILE A 137 0.64 -5.19 -3.57
N ILE A 138 -0.67 -5.00 -3.74
CA ILE A 138 -1.68 -5.43 -2.78
C ILE A 138 -2.28 -6.75 -3.24
N ILE A 139 -2.01 -7.82 -2.48
CA ILE A 139 -2.61 -9.13 -2.70
C ILE A 139 -4.03 -9.13 -2.15
N GLY A 140 -5.00 -9.40 -3.02
CA GLY A 140 -6.44 -9.28 -2.73
C GLY A 140 -7.13 -10.56 -2.31
N LYS A 141 -6.45 -11.70 -2.39
CA LYS A 141 -7.01 -13.01 -2.00
C LYS A 141 -5.92 -13.95 -1.50
N ASP A 142 -6.30 -14.93 -0.69
CA ASP A 142 -5.39 -16.00 -0.34
C ASP A 142 -5.00 -16.78 -1.61
N CYS A 143 -3.71 -16.93 -1.85
CA CYS A 143 -3.18 -17.60 -3.04
C CYS A 143 -1.90 -18.37 -2.70
N ARG A 144 -1.60 -19.39 -3.49
CA ARG A 144 -0.40 -20.21 -3.41
C ARG A 144 -0.06 -20.78 -4.78
N ASP A 145 1.24 -20.85 -5.09
CA ASP A 145 1.77 -21.44 -6.32
C ASP A 145 1.09 -20.86 -7.59
N VAL A 146 0.92 -19.51 -7.58
CA VAL A 146 0.29 -18.78 -8.70
C VAL A 146 1.26 -18.78 -9.88
N SER A 147 0.78 -19.20 -11.06
CA SER A 147 1.59 -19.21 -12.28
C SER A 147 1.85 -17.80 -12.81
N GLU A 148 2.89 -17.65 -13.64
CA GLU A 148 3.20 -16.39 -14.30
C GLU A 148 2.07 -15.84 -15.18
N GLU A 149 1.21 -16.71 -15.72
CA GLU A 149 0.08 -16.27 -16.54
C GLU A 149 -1.09 -15.73 -15.69
N ASN A 150 -1.20 -16.15 -14.42
CA ASN A 150 -2.36 -15.88 -13.57
C ASN A 150 -2.06 -14.98 -12.37
N TRP A 151 -0.85 -14.44 -12.26
CA TRP A 151 -0.46 -13.62 -11.11
C TRP A 151 -1.34 -12.38 -10.91
N GLN A 152 -1.83 -11.79 -11.99
CA GLN A 152 -2.70 -10.60 -11.96
C GLN A 152 -4.01 -10.85 -11.22
N ASP A 153 -4.53 -12.08 -11.26
CA ASP A 153 -5.76 -12.46 -10.55
C ASP A 153 -5.63 -12.42 -9.03
N ALA A 154 -4.40 -12.42 -8.52
CA ALA A 154 -4.13 -12.31 -7.09
C ALA A 154 -4.01 -10.85 -6.61
N ILE A 155 -3.83 -9.90 -7.53
CA ILE A 155 -3.60 -8.49 -7.21
C ILE A 155 -4.92 -7.74 -7.20
N VAL A 156 -5.11 -6.89 -6.19
CA VAL A 156 -6.29 -6.02 -6.09
C VAL A 156 -5.96 -4.55 -6.32
N GLY A 157 -4.68 -4.19 -6.29
CA GLY A 157 -4.25 -2.82 -6.51
C GLY A 157 -2.77 -2.60 -6.22
N TYR A 158 -2.37 -1.35 -6.37
CA TYR A 158 -1.02 -0.88 -6.17
C TYR A 158 -1.01 0.36 -5.28
N THR A 159 0.09 0.58 -4.58
CA THR A 159 0.32 1.78 -3.79
C THR A 159 1.79 2.18 -3.86
N THR A 160 2.10 3.41 -3.45
CA THR A 160 3.48 3.85 -3.24
C THR A 160 3.85 3.65 -1.78
N ILE A 161 5.08 3.26 -1.52
CA ILE A 161 5.62 3.02 -0.18
C ILE A 161 6.97 3.74 -0.07
N LEU A 162 7.30 4.24 1.12
CA LEU A 162 8.67 4.54 1.50
C LEU A 162 9.15 3.41 2.40
N ASP A 163 10.09 2.61 1.91
CA ASP A 163 10.76 1.61 2.72
C ASP A 163 11.92 2.26 3.46
N MET A 164 11.73 2.49 4.76
CA MET A 164 12.73 3.14 5.59
C MET A 164 13.76 2.12 6.06
N THR A 165 15.02 2.37 5.73
CA THR A 165 16.13 1.47 6.03
C THR A 165 17.26 2.21 6.74
N GLU A 166 17.76 1.67 7.85
CA GLU A 166 18.98 2.13 8.48
C GLU A 166 20.16 1.27 7.98
N GLU A 167 20.78 1.73 6.90
CA GLU A 167 21.83 0.98 6.19
C GLU A 167 23.05 0.67 7.05
N SER A 168 23.41 1.53 7.99
CA SER A 168 24.60 1.33 8.83
C SER A 168 24.42 0.13 9.77
N ILE A 169 23.21 -0.07 10.29
CA ILE A 169 22.88 -1.22 11.13
C ILE A 169 22.74 -2.47 10.27
N LEU A 170 22.10 -2.36 9.13
CA LEU A 170 21.92 -3.48 8.19
C LEU A 170 23.28 -4.06 7.77
N LYS A 171 24.23 -3.20 7.36
CA LYS A 171 25.58 -3.61 6.94
C LYS A 171 26.43 -4.19 8.07
N GLY A 172 26.13 -3.83 9.30
CA GLY A 172 26.83 -4.34 10.49
C GLY A 172 26.29 -5.66 11.05
N ASN A 173 25.25 -6.22 10.41
CA ASN A 173 24.57 -7.42 10.91
C ASN A 173 24.68 -8.58 9.93
N ASP A 174 25.58 -9.52 10.24
CA ASP A 174 25.85 -10.72 9.41
C ASP A 174 24.61 -11.63 9.21
N TYR A 175 23.56 -11.46 10.01
CA TYR A 175 22.33 -12.24 9.90
C TYR A 175 21.29 -11.64 8.92
N VAL A 176 21.53 -10.45 8.41
CA VAL A 176 20.56 -9.72 7.54
C VAL A 176 21.14 -9.46 6.15
N SER A 177 22.40 -9.82 5.94
CA SER A 177 23.11 -9.66 4.66
C SER A 177 22.94 -10.87 3.73
#